data_856170a117d02d8eff8723e45a85c981
#
_entry.id   856170a117d02d8eff8723e45a85c981
#
_cell.length_a   1.000
_cell.length_b   1.000
_cell.length_c   1.000
_cell.angle_alpha   90.00
_cell.angle_beta   90.00
_cell.angle_gamma   90.00
#
_symmetry.space_group_name_H-M   'P 1'
#
loop_
_entity.id
_entity.type
_entity.pdbx_description
1 polymer ?
#
loop_
_entity_poly.entity_id
_entity_poly.type
_entity_poly.pdbx_seq_one_letter_code
_entity_poly.pdbx_strand_id
1 'polypeptide(L)'
;MSTTCLARRLVAGACAGVVLVVLGATGAFGAFRASTNASTSVGSGSLSAPTQLTTQIQCSSGQTKGTLTTAWTATPSLFATGYTVVYTESGSTTTHTTASRTTTSDTYTLAKKNTTISVTVKATFSAWSSAGLTVANVANTC
;
A
#
# COMPACT_ATOMS: atom_id res chain seq x y z
N MET A 1 -14.68 -19.89 59.91
CA MET A 1 -15.02 -20.53 58.65
C MET A 1 -15.29 -19.47 57.61
N SER A 2 -14.35 -19.28 56.78
CA SER A 2 -14.35 -19.00 55.37
C SER A 2 -14.98 -17.68 54.88
N THR A 3 -14.25 -16.60 55.01
CA THR A 3 -14.54 -15.31 54.33
C THR A 3 -13.59 -14.99 53.19
N THR A 4 -12.81 -15.97 52.75
CA THR A 4 -11.74 -15.76 51.75
C THR A 4 -12.14 -16.05 50.30
N CYS A 5 -13.36 -16.49 50.03
CA CYS A 5 -13.76 -16.91 48.67
C CYS A 5 -14.51 -15.82 47.88
N LEU A 6 -15.00 -14.75 48.51
CA LEU A 6 -15.76 -13.69 47.81
C LEU A 6 -14.86 -12.56 47.23
N ALA A 7 -13.67 -12.35 47.79
CA ALA A 7 -12.81 -11.25 47.33
C ALA A 7 -12.11 -11.54 45.98
N ARG A 8 -11.94 -12.80 45.60
CA ARG A 8 -11.26 -13.16 44.34
C ARG A 8 -12.12 -13.05 43.10
N ARG A 9 -13.43 -13.05 43.23
CA ARG A 9 -14.32 -12.94 42.04
C ARG A 9 -14.65 -11.51 41.64
N LEU A 10 -14.52 -10.55 42.53
CA LEU A 10 -14.79 -9.15 42.24
C LEU A 10 -13.64 -8.43 41.50
N VAL A 11 -12.41 -8.90 41.68
CA VAL A 11 -11.24 -8.29 41.01
C VAL A 11 -11.16 -8.69 39.52
N ALA A 12 -11.62 -9.90 39.18
CA ALA A 12 -11.64 -10.35 37.80
C ALA A 12 -12.73 -9.68 36.96
N GLY A 13 -13.81 -9.22 37.57
CA GLY A 13 -14.91 -8.52 36.90
C GLY A 13 -14.59 -7.05 36.59
N ALA A 14 -13.76 -6.40 37.40
CA ALA A 14 -13.43 -4.98 37.21
C ALA A 14 -12.47 -4.72 36.04
N CYS A 15 -11.61 -5.67 35.71
CA CYS A 15 -10.70 -5.50 34.56
C CYS A 15 -11.37 -5.66 33.19
N ALA A 16 -12.46 -6.44 33.14
CA ALA A 16 -13.19 -6.61 31.88
C ALA A 16 -14.05 -5.38 31.50
N GLY A 17 -14.50 -4.63 32.51
CA GLY A 17 -15.35 -3.45 32.30
C GLY A 17 -14.62 -2.22 31.81
N VAL A 18 -13.35 -2.06 32.16
CA VAL A 18 -12.56 -0.87 31.75
C VAL A 18 -12.14 -0.92 30.28
N VAL A 19 -11.96 -2.11 29.72
CA VAL A 19 -11.58 -2.25 28.29
C VAL A 19 -12.74 -1.92 27.36
N LEU A 20 -13.99 -2.11 27.78
CA LEU A 20 -15.16 -1.83 26.94
C LEU A 20 -15.51 -0.34 26.84
N VAL A 21 -15.15 0.47 27.83
CA VAL A 21 -15.49 1.91 27.86
C VAL A 21 -14.58 2.73 26.94
N VAL A 22 -13.36 2.27 26.70
CA VAL A 22 -12.42 2.98 25.79
C VAL A 22 -12.75 2.74 24.31
N LEU A 23 -13.48 1.68 23.97
CA LEU A 23 -13.85 1.35 22.59
C LEU A 23 -15.11 2.08 22.10
N GLY A 24 -15.82 2.79 22.96
CA GLY A 24 -17.07 3.48 22.61
C GLY A 24 -16.93 4.93 22.17
N ALA A 25 -15.76 5.53 22.22
CA ALA A 25 -15.64 6.99 22.16
C ALA A 25 -14.93 7.55 20.91
N THR A 26 -14.49 6.75 19.94
CA THR A 26 -13.85 7.31 18.75
C THR A 26 -14.36 6.64 17.50
N GLY A 27 -15.12 7.39 16.76
CA GLY A 27 -15.55 7.02 15.41
C GLY A 27 -14.39 6.73 14.48
N ALA A 28 -14.59 5.77 13.60
CA ALA A 28 -13.91 5.58 12.34
C ALA A 28 -12.39 5.25 12.35
N PHE A 29 -11.94 4.38 13.27
CA PHE A 29 -10.66 3.72 13.09
C PHE A 29 -10.89 2.22 12.89
N GLY A 30 -10.37 1.69 11.79
CA GLY A 30 -10.54 0.31 11.38
C GLY A 30 -10.33 -0.69 12.51
N ALA A 31 -11.04 -1.79 12.44
CA ALA A 31 -11.14 -2.82 13.44
C ALA A 31 -9.79 -3.17 14.10
N PHE A 32 -9.55 -2.67 15.30
CA PHE A 32 -8.45 -3.10 16.13
C PHE A 32 -8.80 -4.47 16.71
N ARG A 33 -8.11 -5.50 16.30
CA ARG A 33 -8.16 -6.77 16.99
C ARG A 33 -7.26 -6.67 18.22
N ALA A 34 -7.84 -6.53 19.37
CA ALA A 34 -7.10 -6.71 20.62
C ALA A 34 -6.74 -8.20 20.75
N SER A 35 -5.43 -8.49 20.74
CA SER A 35 -4.93 -9.80 21.15
C SER A 35 -5.11 -9.94 22.66
N THR A 36 -5.59 -11.10 23.12
CA THR A 36 -5.76 -11.41 24.55
C THR A 36 -4.45 -11.56 25.32
N ASN A 37 -3.32 -11.45 24.66
CA ASN A 37 -2.00 -11.38 25.30
C ASN A 37 -1.70 -9.91 25.60
N ALA A 38 -1.51 -9.59 26.87
CA ALA A 38 -1.45 -8.25 27.46
C ALA A 38 -0.24 -7.37 27.05
N SER A 39 0.26 -7.47 25.85
CA SER A 39 1.12 -6.46 25.26
C SER A 39 0.30 -5.61 24.29
N THR A 40 -0.32 -4.58 24.81
CA THR A 40 -1.10 -3.61 24.03
C THR A 40 -0.18 -2.62 23.34
N SER A 41 0.53 -3.05 22.31
CA SER A 41 1.09 -2.13 21.32
C SER A 41 0.12 -2.05 20.14
N VAL A 42 -0.71 -1.04 20.10
CA VAL A 42 -1.46 -0.69 18.90
C VAL A 42 -0.50 0.06 17.98
N GLY A 43 0.19 -0.68 17.11
CA GLY A 43 1.01 -0.09 16.07
C GLY A 43 0.12 0.27 14.88
N SER A 44 0.04 1.54 14.52
CA SER A 44 -0.44 1.92 13.19
C SER A 44 0.64 1.54 12.18
N GLY A 45 0.43 0.45 11.44
CA GLY A 45 1.35 0.05 10.39
C GLY A 45 1.32 1.07 9.24
N SER A 46 2.48 1.58 8.84
CA SER A 46 2.59 2.36 7.61
C SER A 46 2.87 1.44 6.43
N LEU A 47 2.18 1.67 5.32
CA LEU A 47 2.48 0.96 4.07
C LEU A 47 3.71 1.61 3.43
N SER A 48 4.81 0.86 3.39
CA SER A 48 6.06 1.35 2.79
C SER A 48 5.95 1.41 1.27
N ALA A 49 6.55 2.43 0.68
CA ALA A 49 6.65 2.55 -0.77
C ALA A 49 7.54 1.44 -1.38
N PRO A 50 7.33 1.07 -2.65
CA PRO A 50 8.31 0.33 -3.43
C PRO A 50 9.60 1.14 -3.58
N THR A 51 10.69 0.50 -4.02
CA THR A 51 11.98 1.16 -4.22
C THR A 51 12.57 0.84 -5.60
N GLN A 52 13.62 1.51 -6.01
CA GLN A 52 14.39 1.24 -7.22
C GLN A 52 13.53 1.19 -8.50
N LEU A 53 12.74 2.24 -8.73
CA LEU A 53 11.95 2.34 -9.95
C LEU A 53 12.86 2.60 -11.16
N THR A 54 12.78 1.70 -12.14
CA THR A 54 13.48 1.80 -13.42
C THR A 54 12.50 1.78 -14.57
N THR A 55 12.85 2.43 -15.67
CA THR A 55 12.02 2.51 -16.88
C THR A 55 12.88 2.26 -18.11
N GLN A 56 12.33 1.53 -19.06
CA GLN A 56 12.96 1.27 -20.35
C GLN A 56 11.94 1.42 -21.48
N ILE A 57 12.28 2.16 -22.52
CA ILE A 57 11.45 2.31 -23.72
C ILE A 57 12.04 1.45 -24.84
N GLN A 58 11.18 0.66 -25.46
CA GLN A 58 11.50 -0.11 -26.67
C GLN A 58 10.67 0.41 -27.83
N CYS A 59 11.35 0.79 -28.90
CA CYS A 59 10.73 1.20 -30.16
C CYS A 59 10.60 -0.02 -31.07
N SER A 60 9.40 -0.30 -31.55
CA SER A 60 9.21 -1.34 -32.58
C SER A 60 9.54 -0.76 -33.96
N SER A 61 10.26 -1.52 -34.76
CA SER A 61 10.59 -1.13 -36.13
C SER A 61 9.34 -0.86 -36.96
N GLY A 62 9.22 0.33 -37.52
CA GLY A 62 8.07 0.76 -38.33
C GLY A 62 6.85 1.21 -37.52
N GLN A 63 6.90 1.21 -36.18
CA GLN A 63 5.84 1.73 -35.34
C GLN A 63 6.11 3.17 -34.87
N THR A 64 5.07 3.97 -34.87
CA THR A 64 5.09 5.35 -34.34
C THR A 64 4.92 5.40 -32.83
N LYS A 65 4.88 4.24 -32.17
CA LYS A 65 4.61 4.09 -30.74
C LYS A 65 5.64 3.18 -30.11
N GLY A 66 6.11 3.54 -28.92
CA GLY A 66 7.00 2.72 -28.11
C GLY A 66 6.25 1.93 -27.04
N THR A 67 6.90 0.93 -26.48
CA THR A 67 6.47 0.24 -25.26
C THR A 67 7.39 0.64 -24.13
N LEU A 68 6.82 1.18 -23.07
CA LEU A 68 7.51 1.49 -21.83
C LEU A 68 7.40 0.28 -20.89
N THR A 69 8.53 -0.29 -20.53
CA THR A 69 8.61 -1.29 -19.45
C THR A 69 9.06 -0.59 -18.18
N THR A 70 8.33 -0.80 -17.12
CA THR A 70 8.59 -0.24 -15.80
C THR A 70 8.87 -1.38 -14.84
N ALA A 71 9.92 -1.30 -14.03
CA ALA A 71 10.24 -2.29 -13.01
C ALA A 71 10.61 -1.60 -11.69
N TRP A 72 10.30 -2.26 -10.58
CA TRP A 72 10.56 -1.75 -9.23
C TRP A 72 10.91 -2.88 -8.26
N THR A 73 11.54 -2.54 -7.15
CA THR A 73 11.71 -3.49 -6.05
C THR A 73 10.46 -3.48 -5.17
N ALA A 74 10.00 -4.69 -4.82
CA ALA A 74 8.80 -4.87 -4.00
C ALA A 74 8.88 -4.11 -2.68
N THR A 75 7.71 -3.63 -2.21
CA THR A 75 7.60 -3.04 -0.88
C THR A 75 7.99 -4.04 0.21
N PRO A 76 8.69 -3.62 1.27
CA PRO A 76 8.96 -4.47 2.43
C PRO A 76 7.70 -4.78 3.26
N SER A 77 6.61 -4.05 3.05
CA SER A 77 5.35 -4.27 3.77
C SER A 77 4.70 -5.57 3.38
N LEU A 78 4.71 -6.56 4.27
CA LEU A 78 4.20 -7.92 4.02
C LEU A 78 2.68 -7.97 3.81
N PHE A 79 1.95 -6.98 4.27
CA PHE A 79 0.50 -6.88 4.13
C PHE A 79 0.06 -6.18 2.83
N ALA A 80 0.99 -5.66 2.02
CA ALA A 80 0.64 -5.14 0.70
C ALA A 80 0.01 -6.22 -0.16
N THR A 81 -1.06 -5.90 -0.87
CA THR A 81 -1.78 -6.83 -1.75
C THR A 81 -1.43 -6.65 -3.22
N GLY A 82 -0.84 -5.51 -3.59
CA GLY A 82 -0.45 -5.22 -4.96
C GLY A 82 0.12 -3.82 -5.12
N TYR A 83 0.10 -3.33 -6.37
CA TYR A 83 0.57 -2.00 -6.71
C TYR A 83 -0.41 -1.28 -7.63
N THR A 84 -0.40 0.04 -7.53
CA THR A 84 -0.98 0.94 -8.52
C THR A 84 0.15 1.64 -9.26
N VAL A 85 0.17 1.51 -10.59
CA VAL A 85 1.11 2.18 -11.48
C VAL A 85 0.36 3.24 -12.26
N VAL A 86 0.79 4.48 -12.14
CA VAL A 86 0.17 5.64 -12.80
C VAL A 86 1.13 6.16 -13.86
N TYR A 87 0.70 6.14 -15.09
CA TYR A 87 1.41 6.69 -16.26
C TYR A 87 0.77 8.03 -16.63
N THR A 88 1.57 9.08 -16.72
CA THR A 88 1.11 10.41 -17.19
C THR A 88 1.91 10.79 -18.44
N GLU A 89 1.26 10.73 -19.60
CA GLU A 89 1.83 11.05 -20.90
C GLU A 89 1.16 12.31 -21.44
N SER A 90 1.91 13.39 -21.61
CA SER A 90 1.41 14.66 -22.17
C SER A 90 0.12 15.16 -21.49
N GLY A 91 0.02 15.03 -20.18
CA GLY A 91 -1.15 15.44 -19.38
C GLY A 91 -2.30 14.42 -19.33
N SER A 92 -2.24 13.33 -20.11
CA SER A 92 -3.18 12.21 -20.00
C SER A 92 -2.67 11.19 -18.97
N THR A 93 -3.56 10.73 -18.10
CA THR A 93 -3.21 9.78 -17.04
C THR A 93 -3.88 8.43 -17.28
N THR A 94 -3.11 7.36 -17.23
CA THR A 94 -3.56 5.97 -17.26
C THR A 94 -3.11 5.25 -16.00
N THR A 95 -4.00 4.49 -15.39
CA THR A 95 -3.72 3.77 -14.16
C THR A 95 -3.86 2.26 -14.38
N HIS A 96 -2.81 1.53 -14.04
CA HIS A 96 -2.81 0.07 -13.97
C HIS A 96 -2.78 -0.39 -12.52
N THR A 97 -3.43 -1.50 -12.22
CA THR A 97 -3.40 -2.12 -10.89
C THR A 97 -2.93 -3.56 -11.00
N THR A 98 -2.04 -3.96 -10.12
CA THR A 98 -1.64 -5.35 -9.96
C THR A 98 -2.29 -5.93 -8.72
N ALA A 99 -2.74 -7.18 -8.80
CA ALA A 99 -3.38 -7.88 -7.69
C ALA A 99 -2.38 -8.75 -6.90
N SER A 100 -1.07 -8.56 -7.11
CA SER A 100 -0.05 -9.35 -6.42
C SER A 100 1.12 -8.48 -5.98
N ARG A 101 1.54 -8.67 -4.73
CA ARG A 101 2.74 -8.06 -4.16
C ARG A 101 4.03 -8.51 -4.84
N THR A 102 4.03 -9.68 -5.46
CA THR A 102 5.19 -10.23 -6.16
C THR A 102 5.33 -9.73 -7.60
N THR A 103 4.29 -9.05 -8.13
CA THR A 103 4.38 -8.38 -9.44
C THR A 103 5.22 -7.12 -9.28
N THR A 104 6.39 -7.08 -9.89
CA THR A 104 7.36 -5.98 -9.79
C THR A 104 7.69 -5.33 -11.12
N SER A 105 6.85 -5.55 -12.13
CA SER A 105 6.95 -4.91 -13.44
C SER A 105 5.59 -4.70 -14.06
N ASP A 106 5.52 -3.71 -14.95
CA ASP A 106 4.34 -3.42 -15.77
C ASP A 106 4.78 -2.85 -17.11
N THR A 107 3.90 -2.91 -18.11
CA THR A 107 4.15 -2.39 -19.45
C THR A 107 3.05 -1.43 -19.87
N TYR A 108 3.43 -0.34 -20.51
CA TYR A 108 2.53 0.66 -21.04
C TYR A 108 2.86 0.98 -22.51
N THR A 109 1.86 0.93 -23.38
CA THR A 109 2.03 1.34 -24.78
C THR A 109 1.86 2.85 -24.88
N LEU A 110 2.91 3.54 -25.31
CA LEU A 110 2.92 4.99 -25.47
C LEU A 110 1.95 5.41 -26.58
N ALA A 111 1.14 6.42 -26.31
CA ALA A 111 0.14 6.90 -27.26
C ALA A 111 0.74 7.79 -28.34
N LYS A 112 1.80 8.52 -28.01
CA LYS A 112 2.44 9.51 -28.90
C LYS A 112 3.95 9.31 -28.94
N LYS A 113 4.57 9.68 -30.05
CA LYS A 113 6.04 9.78 -30.18
C LYS A 113 6.54 11.16 -29.72
N ASN A 114 7.82 11.25 -29.45
CA ASN A 114 8.49 12.50 -29.04
C ASN A 114 7.80 13.20 -27.86
N THR A 115 7.35 12.43 -26.89
CA THR A 115 6.71 12.93 -25.67
C THR A 115 7.48 12.56 -24.44
N THR A 116 7.18 13.22 -23.33
CA THR A 116 7.67 12.82 -22.01
C THR A 116 6.57 12.11 -21.24
N ILE A 117 6.97 11.12 -20.47
CA ILE A 117 6.09 10.39 -19.59
C ILE A 117 6.63 10.40 -18.18
N SER A 118 5.76 10.49 -17.21
CA SER A 118 6.08 10.22 -15.81
C SER A 118 5.39 8.95 -15.33
N VAL A 119 6.07 8.20 -14.49
CA VAL A 119 5.57 6.95 -13.92
C VAL A 119 5.63 7.05 -12.41
N THR A 120 4.53 6.74 -11.75
CA THR A 120 4.45 6.67 -10.29
C THR A 120 3.94 5.30 -9.88
N VAL A 121 4.67 4.63 -8.98
CA VAL A 121 4.29 3.34 -8.42
C VAL A 121 3.99 3.49 -6.93
N LYS A 122 2.86 2.95 -6.49
CA LYS A 122 2.44 2.92 -5.08
C LYS A 122 2.10 1.49 -4.69
N ALA A 123 2.52 1.06 -3.52
CA ALA A 123 2.01 -0.17 -2.93
C ALA A 123 0.57 0.04 -2.42
N THR A 124 -0.26 -1.00 -2.49
CA THR A 124 -1.68 -0.94 -2.10
C THR A 124 -2.04 -2.03 -1.11
N PHE A 125 -2.96 -1.71 -0.21
CA PHE A 125 -3.62 -2.65 0.69
C PHE A 125 -5.05 -2.18 0.95
N SER A 126 -6.04 -2.89 0.41
CA SER A 126 -7.45 -2.45 0.46
C SER A 126 -7.60 -1.03 -0.08
N ALA A 127 -8.17 -0.11 0.69
CA ALA A 127 -8.31 1.31 0.34
C ALA A 127 -7.04 2.15 0.63
N TRP A 128 -5.96 1.56 1.14
CA TRP A 128 -4.74 2.27 1.54
C TRP A 128 -3.70 2.20 0.43
N SER A 129 -2.94 3.28 0.28
CA SER A 129 -1.79 3.33 -0.60
C SER A 129 -0.57 3.95 0.10
N SER A 130 0.61 3.50 -0.30
CA SER A 130 1.87 4.09 0.15
C SER A 130 2.11 5.46 -0.47
N ALA A 131 3.15 6.15 -0.01
CA ALA A 131 3.77 7.22 -0.80
C ALA A 131 4.12 6.71 -2.20
N GLY A 132 4.05 7.58 -3.20
CA GLY A 132 4.42 7.26 -4.57
C GLY A 132 5.93 7.32 -4.78
N LEU A 133 6.49 6.32 -5.46
CA LEU A 133 7.81 6.38 -6.03
C LEU A 133 7.67 6.82 -7.49
N THR A 134 8.29 7.93 -7.87
CA THR A 134 8.08 8.54 -9.19
C THR A 134 9.40 8.68 -9.95
N VAL A 135 9.36 8.30 -11.24
CA VAL A 135 10.35 8.71 -12.25
C VAL A 135 9.63 9.66 -13.22
N ALA A 136 10.14 10.87 -13.32
CA ALA A 136 9.59 11.91 -14.17
C ALA A 136 10.45 12.10 -15.46
N ASN A 137 9.82 12.69 -16.49
CA ASN A 137 10.50 13.10 -17.72
C ASN A 137 11.23 11.98 -18.48
N VAL A 138 10.67 10.77 -18.47
CA VAL A 138 11.16 9.69 -19.33
C VAL A 138 10.85 10.09 -20.78
N ALA A 139 11.90 10.34 -21.56
CA ALA A 139 11.75 10.78 -22.95
C ALA A 139 11.38 9.60 -23.85
N ASN A 140 10.26 9.70 -24.54
CA ASN A 140 9.93 8.81 -25.66
C ASN A 140 10.59 9.35 -26.93
N THR A 141 11.65 8.68 -27.35
CA THR A 141 12.41 9.03 -28.57
C THR A 141 12.02 8.19 -29.77
N CYS A 142 10.97 7.36 -29.64
CA CYS A 142 10.41 6.62 -30.76
C CYS A 142 9.66 7.56 -31.71
#